data_b6f8845e19272199e04b30350bad22cb
#
_entry.id   b6f8845e19272199e04b30350bad22cb
#
_cell.length_a   1.000
_cell.length_b   1.000
_cell.length_c   1.000
_cell.angle_alpha   90.00
_cell.angle_beta   90.00
_cell.angle_gamma   90.00
#
_symmetry.space_group_name_H-M   'P 1'
#
loop_
_entity.id
_entity.type
_entity.pdbx_description
1 polymer ?
#
loop_
_entity_poly.entity_id
_entity_poly.type
_entity_poly.pdbx_seq_one_letter_code
_entity_poly.pdbx_strand_id
1 'polypeptide(L)'
;MRIYDITRAFQDAPVYPGSTAPEITPMEEVGGARCSRISADSHAGTHADAVSHFFADGETIDAMPLENYCGPCRVLSVPGDGLITLEDLRGRLSGAQRLALHTGGDAYLCEQAAEYIVACGIRALVTDAVSVGPGDNEAMIHGILMNGGVAIVENAVLDEVLDGDYLLFAFPMKYAGCDGAPVRAVLLSDENVEPERDDLEEISQALDNPEEAV
;
A
#
# COMPACT_ATOMS: atom_id res chain seq x y z
N MET A 1 13.13 -14.48 -11.12
CA MET A 1 12.69 -13.23 -10.46
C MET A 1 11.48 -12.70 -11.22
N ARG A 2 10.34 -12.60 -10.58
CA ARG A 2 9.10 -12.00 -11.12
C ARG A 2 8.89 -10.64 -10.48
N ILE A 3 8.40 -9.67 -11.27
CA ILE A 3 8.05 -8.32 -10.80
C ILE A 3 6.53 -8.19 -10.83
N TYR A 4 5.96 -7.83 -9.70
CA TYR A 4 4.58 -7.44 -9.56
C TYR A 4 4.52 -5.92 -9.44
N ASP A 5 3.89 -5.26 -10.39
CA ASP A 5 3.60 -3.83 -10.32
C ASP A 5 2.35 -3.62 -9.49
N ILE A 6 2.54 -3.18 -8.26
CA ILE A 6 1.46 -2.93 -7.32
C ILE A 6 1.04 -1.45 -7.29
N THR A 7 1.36 -0.72 -8.36
CA THR A 7 0.97 0.69 -8.50
C THR A 7 -0.35 0.81 -9.23
N ARG A 8 -1.30 1.49 -8.65
CA ARG A 8 -2.56 1.85 -9.31
C ARG A 8 -2.30 2.91 -10.40
N ALA A 9 -2.92 2.75 -11.56
CA ALA A 9 -2.86 3.77 -12.59
C ALA A 9 -3.39 5.11 -12.03
N PHE A 10 -2.64 6.17 -12.26
CA PHE A 10 -2.81 7.45 -11.58
C PHE A 10 -4.22 8.05 -11.73
N GLN A 11 -4.81 7.90 -12.94
CA GLN A 11 -6.14 8.40 -13.24
C GLN A 11 -7.28 7.51 -12.73
N ASP A 12 -6.98 6.24 -12.42
CA ASP A 12 -7.97 5.23 -12.01
C ASP A 12 -8.03 5.08 -10.49
N ALA A 13 -7.23 5.87 -9.77
CA ALA A 13 -7.19 5.83 -8.32
C ALA A 13 -8.48 6.40 -7.71
N PRO A 14 -8.99 5.79 -6.65
CA PRO A 14 -10.04 6.41 -5.85
C PRO A 14 -9.60 7.80 -5.38
N VAL A 15 -10.52 8.77 -5.48
CA VAL A 15 -10.26 10.12 -4.99
C VAL A 15 -10.78 10.21 -3.56
N TYR A 16 -9.91 10.54 -2.63
CA TYR A 16 -10.31 10.72 -1.22
C TYR A 16 -11.36 11.84 -1.11
N PRO A 17 -12.39 11.71 -0.25
CA PRO A 17 -13.42 12.73 -0.08
C PRO A 17 -12.84 14.12 0.24
N GLY A 18 -13.08 15.10 -0.64
CA GLY A 18 -12.54 16.45 -0.52
C GLY A 18 -11.27 16.73 -1.32
N SER A 19 -10.61 15.70 -1.85
CA SER A 19 -9.45 15.83 -2.74
C SER A 19 -9.84 16.10 -4.18
N THR A 20 -8.88 16.56 -4.99
CA THR A 20 -9.04 16.82 -6.41
C THR A 20 -8.63 15.61 -7.24
N ALA A 21 -9.46 15.22 -8.20
CA ALA A 21 -9.10 14.13 -9.11
C ALA A 21 -7.83 14.49 -9.92
N PRO A 22 -6.89 13.53 -10.08
CA PRO A 22 -5.70 13.77 -10.85
C PRO A 22 -6.01 13.99 -12.33
N GLU A 23 -5.30 14.93 -12.96
CA GLU A 23 -5.48 15.29 -14.37
C GLU A 23 -4.14 15.22 -15.11
N ILE A 24 -4.16 14.61 -16.31
CA ILE A 24 -3.05 14.62 -17.26
C ILE A 24 -3.52 15.31 -18.54
N THR A 25 -3.00 16.52 -18.78
CA THR A 25 -3.37 17.34 -19.93
C THR A 25 -2.21 17.36 -20.93
N PRO A 26 -2.40 16.92 -22.20
CA PRO A 26 -1.42 17.12 -23.24
C PRO A 26 -1.13 18.60 -23.47
N MET A 27 0.12 18.96 -23.63
CA MET A 27 0.57 20.31 -23.97
C MET A 27 0.88 20.41 -25.47
N GLU A 28 1.00 21.65 -25.99
CA GLU A 28 1.44 21.87 -27.34
C GLU A 28 2.83 21.27 -27.61
N GLU A 29 2.98 20.65 -28.78
CA GLU A 29 4.28 20.09 -29.20
C GLU A 29 5.27 21.24 -29.49
N VAL A 30 6.49 21.11 -28.97
CA VAL A 30 7.57 22.04 -29.21
C VAL A 30 8.74 21.28 -29.85
N GLY A 31 9.09 21.63 -31.09
CA GLY A 31 10.21 20.99 -31.79
C GLY A 31 10.01 19.49 -32.06
N GLY A 32 8.74 19.01 -32.15
CA GLY A 32 8.39 17.60 -32.32
C GLY A 32 8.39 16.78 -31.02
N ALA A 33 8.64 17.41 -29.88
CA ALA A 33 8.58 16.75 -28.56
C ALA A 33 7.20 16.93 -27.93
N ARG A 34 6.65 15.82 -27.40
CA ARG A 34 5.41 15.82 -26.64
C ARG A 34 5.68 16.05 -25.16
N CYS A 35 4.83 16.84 -24.53
CA CYS A 35 4.84 17.08 -23.09
C CYS A 35 3.43 17.00 -22.55
N SER A 36 3.29 16.61 -21.28
CA SER A 36 2.01 16.62 -20.56
C SER A 36 2.18 17.36 -19.24
N ARG A 37 1.15 18.10 -18.86
CA ARG A 37 1.03 18.65 -17.52
C ARG A 37 0.32 17.64 -16.64
N ILE A 38 0.85 17.39 -15.44
CA ILE A 38 0.22 16.57 -14.41
C ILE A 38 -0.21 17.52 -13.28
N SER A 39 -1.45 17.42 -12.86
CA SER A 39 -2.03 18.16 -11.75
C SER A 39 -2.72 17.18 -10.82
N ALA A 40 -2.33 17.14 -9.56
CA ALA A 40 -2.89 16.23 -8.56
C ALA A 40 -2.51 16.68 -7.16
N ASP A 41 -3.26 16.19 -6.18
CA ASP A 41 -2.89 16.30 -4.77
C ASP A 41 -1.72 15.33 -4.46
N SER A 42 -0.93 15.61 -3.40
CA SER A 42 0.23 14.79 -3.01
C SER A 42 -0.12 13.34 -2.69
N HIS A 43 -1.38 13.08 -2.27
CA HIS A 43 -1.92 11.76 -1.93
C HIS A 43 -2.75 11.12 -3.06
N ALA A 44 -2.54 11.54 -4.31
CA ALA A 44 -3.24 10.96 -5.46
C ALA A 44 -2.57 9.66 -5.93
N GLY A 45 -3.38 8.64 -6.25
CA GLY A 45 -2.90 7.35 -6.72
C GLY A 45 -2.24 6.51 -5.61
N THR A 46 -1.37 5.59 -6.00
CA THR A 46 -0.50 4.91 -5.04
C THR A 46 0.56 5.89 -4.55
N HIS A 47 0.58 6.19 -3.27
CA HIS A 47 1.40 7.24 -2.69
C HIS A 47 1.99 6.83 -1.34
N ALA A 48 2.98 7.59 -0.89
CA ALA A 48 3.54 7.49 0.46
C ALA A 48 3.25 8.77 1.23
N ASP A 49 2.92 8.60 2.52
CA ASP A 49 2.74 9.68 3.46
C ASP A 49 4.05 10.06 4.13
N ALA A 50 4.22 11.35 4.39
CA ALA A 50 5.24 11.86 5.28
C ALA A 50 4.66 12.11 6.68
N VAL A 51 5.53 12.20 7.68
CA VAL A 51 5.10 12.51 9.06
C VAL A 51 4.39 13.87 9.12
N SER A 52 4.80 14.83 8.28
CA SER A 52 4.18 16.15 8.17
C SER A 52 2.73 16.16 7.71
N HIS A 53 2.21 15.02 7.21
CA HIS A 53 0.80 14.92 6.82
C HIS A 53 -0.15 15.11 8.03
N PHE A 54 0.17 14.52 9.16
CA PHE A 54 -0.62 14.66 10.39
C PHE A 54 0.07 15.48 11.49
N PHE A 55 1.38 15.72 11.39
CA PHE A 55 2.17 16.46 12.38
C PHE A 55 2.87 17.64 11.71
N ALA A 56 2.41 18.86 11.95
CA ALA A 56 2.89 20.08 11.27
C ALA A 56 4.42 20.30 11.33
N ASP A 57 5.07 19.83 12.40
CA ASP A 57 6.53 19.90 12.57
C ASP A 57 7.22 18.57 12.21
N GLY A 58 6.50 17.62 11.58
CA GLY A 58 7.01 16.33 11.17
C GLY A 58 7.92 16.40 9.93
N GLU A 59 8.66 15.32 9.69
CA GLU A 59 9.50 15.21 8.50
C GLU A 59 8.64 15.23 7.24
N THR A 60 9.09 15.99 6.24
CA THR A 60 8.49 16.04 4.90
C THR A 60 8.97 14.86 4.05
N ILE A 61 8.27 14.56 2.94
CA ILE A 61 8.50 13.35 2.16
C ILE A 61 9.93 13.24 1.60
N ASP A 62 10.56 14.36 1.30
CA ASP A 62 11.95 14.42 0.81
C ASP A 62 13.02 14.17 1.89
N ALA A 63 12.62 14.19 3.17
CA ALA A 63 13.46 13.88 4.32
C ALA A 63 13.24 12.45 4.87
N MET A 64 12.16 11.77 4.46
CA MET A 64 11.86 10.42 4.92
C MET A 64 12.98 9.42 4.55
N PRO A 65 13.39 8.51 5.47
CA PRO A 65 14.45 7.54 5.21
C PRO A 65 14.06 6.57 4.08
N LEU A 66 14.87 6.53 3.01
CA LEU A 66 14.60 5.66 1.85
C LEU A 66 14.65 4.17 2.20
N GLU A 67 15.39 3.80 3.25
CA GLU A 67 15.49 2.44 3.77
C GLU A 67 14.15 1.89 4.24
N ASN A 68 13.18 2.72 4.55
CA ASN A 68 11.83 2.28 4.90
C ASN A 68 11.10 1.71 3.67
N TYR A 69 11.34 2.27 2.49
CA TYR A 69 10.61 1.98 1.26
C TYR A 69 11.23 0.87 0.41
N CYS A 70 12.30 0.21 0.87
CA CYS A 70 12.88 -0.91 0.10
C CYS A 70 13.41 -2.03 1.01
N GLY A 71 13.26 -3.28 0.54
CA GLY A 71 13.78 -4.49 1.19
C GLY A 71 12.72 -5.55 1.50
N PRO A 72 13.03 -6.54 2.37
CA PRO A 72 12.13 -7.64 2.66
C PRO A 72 10.74 -7.17 3.13
N CYS A 73 9.70 -7.71 2.52
CA CYS A 73 8.30 -7.36 2.75
C CYS A 73 7.45 -8.63 2.76
N ARG A 74 6.57 -8.74 3.73
CA ARG A 74 5.57 -9.81 3.77
C ARG A 74 4.24 -9.30 3.24
N VAL A 75 3.64 -10.04 2.32
CA VAL A 75 2.27 -9.85 1.87
C VAL A 75 1.36 -10.74 2.69
N LEU A 76 0.27 -10.18 3.21
CA LEU A 76 -0.76 -10.90 3.94
C LEU A 76 -2.14 -10.49 3.46
N SER A 77 -2.93 -11.47 3.06
CA SER A 77 -4.36 -11.26 2.88
C SER A 77 -5.05 -11.25 4.26
N VAL A 78 -5.91 -10.27 4.44
CA VAL A 78 -6.72 -10.08 5.64
C VAL A 78 -8.19 -9.94 5.24
N PRO A 79 -9.15 -10.24 6.15
CA PRO A 79 -10.56 -10.08 5.84
C PRO A 79 -10.88 -8.65 5.37
N GLY A 80 -11.60 -8.54 4.26
CA GLY A 80 -11.96 -7.25 3.63
C GLY A 80 -13.28 -6.67 4.13
N ASP A 81 -13.71 -6.94 5.37
CA ASP A 81 -15.04 -6.62 5.89
C ASP A 81 -15.05 -5.56 7.02
N GLY A 82 -14.16 -4.57 6.95
CA GLY A 82 -14.18 -3.43 7.87
C GLY A 82 -12.90 -3.24 8.68
N LEU A 83 -12.78 -3.82 9.89
CA LEU A 83 -11.63 -3.59 10.76
C LEU A 83 -10.66 -4.77 10.78
N ILE A 84 -9.40 -4.50 10.46
CA ILE A 84 -8.28 -5.41 10.69
C ILE A 84 -7.94 -5.36 12.17
N THR A 85 -8.09 -6.49 12.84
CA THR A 85 -7.89 -6.61 14.28
C THR A 85 -6.50 -7.16 14.62
N LEU A 86 -6.13 -7.09 15.89
CA LEU A 86 -4.90 -7.73 16.39
C LEU A 86 -4.87 -9.24 16.07
N GLU A 87 -6.02 -9.92 16.14
CA GLU A 87 -6.08 -11.38 15.91
C GLU A 87 -5.77 -11.73 14.44
N ASP A 88 -6.13 -10.87 13.49
CA ASP A 88 -5.82 -11.06 12.06
C ASP A 88 -4.31 -11.03 11.78
N LEU A 89 -3.54 -10.35 12.62
CA LEU A 89 -2.09 -10.16 12.46
C LEU A 89 -1.24 -11.00 13.42
N ARG A 90 -1.83 -11.48 14.52
CA ARG A 90 -1.10 -12.15 15.59
C ARG A 90 -0.36 -13.39 15.09
N GLY A 91 0.96 -13.44 15.34
CA GLY A 91 1.84 -14.54 14.95
C GLY A 91 2.24 -14.55 13.48
N ARG A 92 1.62 -13.72 12.62
CA ARG A 92 1.90 -13.69 11.17
C ARG A 92 3.03 -12.72 10.81
N LEU A 93 3.42 -11.79 11.70
CA LEU A 93 4.44 -10.76 11.44
C LEU A 93 5.85 -11.15 11.87
N SER A 94 6.08 -12.36 12.39
CA SER A 94 7.41 -12.78 12.87
C SER A 94 8.43 -12.73 11.74
N GLY A 95 9.52 -11.96 11.93
CA GLY A 95 10.60 -11.79 10.97
C GLY A 95 10.30 -10.85 9.80
N ALA A 96 9.08 -10.34 9.65
CA ALA A 96 8.77 -9.33 8.64
C ALA A 96 9.42 -7.99 9.00
N GLN A 97 9.98 -7.31 7.99
CA GLN A 97 10.52 -5.95 8.14
C GLN A 97 9.57 -4.89 7.57
N ARG A 98 8.80 -5.26 6.57
CA ARG A 98 7.75 -4.46 5.94
C ARG A 98 6.54 -5.35 5.73
N LEU A 99 5.39 -4.75 5.65
CA LEU A 99 4.11 -5.44 5.56
C LEU A 99 3.30 -4.86 4.41
N ALA A 100 2.75 -5.70 3.56
CA ALA A 100 1.73 -5.33 2.59
C ALA A 100 0.44 -6.07 2.96
N LEU A 101 -0.63 -5.33 3.23
CA LEU A 101 -1.94 -5.87 3.58
C LEU A 101 -2.84 -5.84 2.36
N HIS A 102 -3.21 -7.02 1.90
CA HIS A 102 -4.23 -7.20 0.87
C HIS A 102 -5.60 -7.29 1.56
N THR A 103 -6.36 -6.21 1.45
CA THR A 103 -7.63 -6.01 2.16
C THR A 103 -8.84 -6.10 1.22
N GLY A 104 -8.61 -6.14 -0.11
CA GLY A 104 -9.64 -5.93 -1.11
C GLY A 104 -10.10 -4.47 -1.20
N GLY A 105 -9.35 -3.55 -0.58
CA GLY A 105 -9.59 -2.10 -0.66
C GLY A 105 -10.52 -1.52 0.43
N ASP A 106 -11.15 -2.35 1.26
CA ASP A 106 -12.25 -1.93 2.15
C ASP A 106 -12.01 -2.22 3.65
N ALA A 107 -10.81 -2.62 4.06
CA ALA A 107 -10.51 -2.87 5.47
C ALA A 107 -9.41 -1.94 6.01
N TYR A 108 -9.54 -1.53 7.26
CA TYR A 108 -8.74 -0.53 7.94
C TYR A 108 -8.25 -1.07 9.29
N LEU A 109 -7.11 -0.60 9.77
CA LEU A 109 -6.57 -1.02 11.05
C LEU A 109 -7.43 -0.52 12.23
N CYS A 110 -7.64 -1.38 13.22
CA CYS A 110 -7.99 -0.94 14.56
C CYS A 110 -6.73 -0.48 15.33
N GLU A 111 -6.92 0.23 16.44
CA GLU A 111 -5.84 0.76 17.27
C GLU A 111 -4.84 -0.33 17.70
N GLN A 112 -5.33 -1.47 18.23
CA GLN A 112 -4.50 -2.56 18.71
C GLN A 112 -3.71 -3.25 17.59
N ALA A 113 -4.23 -3.28 16.35
CA ALA A 113 -3.51 -3.79 15.19
C ALA A 113 -2.37 -2.86 14.78
N ALA A 114 -2.61 -1.54 14.77
CA ALA A 114 -1.58 -0.54 14.50
C ALA A 114 -0.46 -0.58 15.55
N GLU A 115 -0.80 -0.63 16.84
CA GLU A 115 0.18 -0.79 17.94
C GLU A 115 0.99 -2.07 17.80
N TYR A 116 0.36 -3.17 17.39
CA TYR A 116 1.04 -4.46 17.18
C TYR A 116 2.03 -4.40 16.01
N ILE A 117 1.68 -3.75 14.91
CA ILE A 117 2.58 -3.50 13.78
C ILE A 117 3.84 -2.76 14.25
N VAL A 118 3.67 -1.69 15.02
CA VAL A 118 4.78 -0.93 15.61
C VAL A 118 5.61 -1.81 16.55
N ALA A 119 4.97 -2.57 17.45
CA ALA A 119 5.64 -3.44 18.41
C ALA A 119 6.45 -4.57 17.74
N CYS A 120 6.03 -5.04 16.55
CA CYS A 120 6.74 -6.00 15.73
C CYS A 120 7.96 -5.40 14.98
N GLY A 121 8.17 -4.08 15.05
CA GLY A 121 9.30 -3.42 14.40
C GLY A 121 9.16 -3.29 12.88
N ILE A 122 7.94 -3.27 12.38
CA ILE A 122 7.65 -3.03 10.96
C ILE A 122 8.10 -1.61 10.60
N ARG A 123 8.82 -1.46 9.48
CA ARG A 123 9.37 -0.18 8.99
C ARG A 123 8.48 0.50 7.96
N ALA A 124 7.70 -0.27 7.23
CA ALA A 124 6.72 0.26 6.28
C ALA A 124 5.50 -0.65 6.22
N LEU A 125 4.34 -0.02 6.06
CA LEU A 125 3.07 -0.64 5.78
C LEU A 125 2.60 -0.18 4.41
N VAL A 126 2.25 -1.15 3.56
CA VAL A 126 1.58 -0.94 2.27
C VAL A 126 0.16 -1.46 2.40
N THR A 127 -0.83 -0.73 1.91
CA THR A 127 -2.23 -1.19 1.85
C THR A 127 -2.85 -0.91 0.49
N ASP A 128 -3.77 -1.75 0.07
CA ASP A 128 -4.62 -1.52 -1.11
C ASP A 128 -5.85 -0.66 -0.80
N ALA A 129 -6.12 -0.39 0.48
CA ALA A 129 -7.15 0.54 0.92
C ALA A 129 -6.75 2.01 0.64
N VAL A 130 -7.76 2.88 0.61
CA VAL A 130 -7.56 4.33 0.41
C VAL A 130 -6.91 5.03 1.60
N SER A 131 -6.96 4.41 2.78
CA SER A 131 -6.31 4.86 4.02
C SER A 131 -6.01 3.66 4.92
N VAL A 132 -5.00 3.78 5.79
CA VAL A 132 -4.69 2.76 6.82
C VAL A 132 -5.69 2.79 7.97
N GLY A 133 -6.41 3.88 8.16
CA GLY A 133 -7.36 4.08 9.25
C GLY A 133 -8.76 4.43 8.77
N PRO A 134 -9.84 4.04 9.49
CA PRO A 134 -11.19 4.42 9.13
C PRO A 134 -11.47 5.88 9.49
N GLY A 135 -12.19 6.60 8.64
CA GLY A 135 -12.64 7.98 8.76
C GLY A 135 -12.44 8.70 10.11
N ASP A 136 -13.28 8.42 11.10
CA ASP A 136 -13.22 9.09 12.41
C ASP A 136 -11.93 8.79 13.22
N ASN A 137 -11.24 7.69 12.92
CA ASN A 137 -10.03 7.25 13.62
C ASN A 137 -8.76 7.36 12.75
N GLU A 138 -8.86 7.90 11.55
CA GLU A 138 -7.76 7.99 10.59
C GLU A 138 -6.52 8.67 11.18
N ALA A 139 -6.70 9.86 11.74
CA ALA A 139 -5.60 10.61 12.37
C ALA A 139 -4.93 9.85 13.54
N MET A 140 -5.71 9.07 14.29
CA MET A 140 -5.19 8.27 15.39
C MET A 140 -4.33 7.11 14.86
N ILE A 141 -4.79 6.39 13.86
CA ILE A 141 -4.06 5.24 13.28
C ILE A 141 -2.76 5.72 12.61
N HIS A 142 -2.83 6.78 11.80
CA HIS A 142 -1.63 7.41 11.23
C HIS A 142 -0.66 7.85 12.32
N GLY A 143 -1.18 8.48 13.40
CA GLY A 143 -0.38 8.93 14.53
C GLY A 143 0.36 7.79 15.22
N ILE A 144 -0.27 6.64 15.44
CA ILE A 144 0.36 5.46 16.04
C ILE A 144 1.50 4.95 15.14
N LEU A 145 1.23 4.75 13.85
CA LEU A 145 2.19 4.22 12.88
C LEU A 145 3.38 5.18 12.69
N MET A 146 3.12 6.47 12.45
CA MET A 146 4.15 7.48 12.20
C MET A 146 5.04 7.71 13.43
N ASN A 147 4.46 7.83 14.64
CA ASN A 147 5.24 7.91 15.87
C ASN A 147 6.05 6.66 16.17
N GLY A 148 5.59 5.50 15.67
CA GLY A 148 6.32 4.23 15.71
C GLY A 148 7.40 4.10 14.63
N GLY A 149 7.58 5.10 13.77
CA GLY A 149 8.57 5.10 12.68
C GLY A 149 8.19 4.23 11.48
N VAL A 150 6.89 3.90 11.34
CA VAL A 150 6.36 3.13 10.21
C VAL A 150 6.03 4.08 9.06
N ALA A 151 6.68 3.90 7.91
CA ALA A 151 6.30 4.57 6.66
C ALA A 151 4.99 3.97 6.13
N ILE A 152 4.13 4.80 5.56
CA ILE A 152 2.81 4.40 5.07
C ILE A 152 2.79 4.56 3.55
N VAL A 153 2.27 3.53 2.86
CA VAL A 153 2.00 3.54 1.42
C VAL A 153 0.57 3.05 1.20
N GLU A 154 -0.25 3.85 0.55
CA GLU A 154 -1.69 3.63 0.38
C GLU A 154 -2.07 3.48 -1.09
N ASN A 155 -3.28 2.97 -1.35
CA ASN A 155 -3.82 2.77 -2.68
C ASN A 155 -2.99 1.84 -3.58
N ALA A 156 -2.32 0.83 -3.02
CA ALA A 156 -1.66 -0.19 -3.82
C ALA A 156 -2.66 -1.08 -4.59
N VAL A 157 -2.17 -1.94 -5.48
CA VAL A 157 -2.94 -2.98 -6.18
C VAL A 157 -2.34 -4.32 -5.84
N LEU A 158 -3.04 -5.14 -5.08
CA LEU A 158 -2.53 -6.41 -4.57
C LEU A 158 -3.31 -7.64 -5.09
N ASP A 159 -4.30 -7.46 -5.96
CA ASP A 159 -5.23 -8.50 -6.41
C ASP A 159 -4.54 -9.74 -7.01
N GLU A 160 -3.37 -9.57 -7.64
CA GLU A 160 -2.61 -10.67 -8.27
C GLU A 160 -1.43 -11.14 -7.40
N VAL A 161 -1.33 -10.65 -6.16
CA VAL A 161 -0.19 -10.94 -5.27
C VAL A 161 -0.63 -11.91 -4.19
N LEU A 162 -0.03 -13.09 -4.15
CA LEU A 162 -0.29 -14.09 -3.12
C LEU A 162 0.40 -13.75 -1.80
N ASP A 163 -0.11 -14.30 -0.70
CA ASP A 163 0.57 -14.26 0.60
C ASP A 163 1.98 -14.84 0.48
N GLY A 164 2.96 -14.17 1.08
CA GLY A 164 4.35 -14.62 1.03
C GLY A 164 5.38 -13.52 1.28
N ASP A 165 6.64 -13.88 1.13
CA ASP A 165 7.76 -12.97 1.34
C ASP A 165 8.31 -12.49 -0.01
N TYR A 166 8.50 -11.18 -0.13
CA TYR A 166 8.91 -10.46 -1.33
C TYR A 166 10.00 -9.44 -1.01
N LEU A 167 10.54 -8.78 -2.04
CA LEU A 167 11.28 -7.54 -1.90
C LEU A 167 10.43 -6.38 -2.40
N LEU A 168 10.13 -5.42 -1.51
CA LEU A 168 9.43 -4.18 -1.83
C LEU A 168 10.39 -3.13 -2.37
N PHE A 169 9.94 -2.34 -3.36
CA PHE A 169 10.50 -1.06 -3.77
C PHE A 169 9.36 -0.08 -4.01
N ALA A 170 9.26 0.97 -3.19
CA ALA A 170 8.16 1.94 -3.23
C ALA A 170 8.67 3.36 -2.93
N PHE A 171 9.76 3.78 -3.60
CA PHE A 171 10.37 5.09 -3.33
C PHE A 171 9.44 6.24 -3.71
N PRO A 172 9.14 7.17 -2.78
CA PRO A 172 8.35 8.34 -3.09
C PRO A 172 9.12 9.32 -4.00
N MET A 173 8.38 10.08 -4.80
CA MET A 173 8.95 11.20 -5.53
C MET A 173 9.50 12.24 -4.55
N LYS A 174 10.69 12.80 -4.87
CA LYS A 174 11.34 13.77 -3.99
C LYS A 174 10.71 15.16 -4.17
N TYR A 175 9.56 15.39 -3.57
CA TYR A 175 8.87 16.67 -3.53
C TYR A 175 9.27 17.41 -2.24
N ALA A 176 10.19 18.39 -2.37
CA ALA A 176 10.71 19.12 -1.22
C ALA A 176 9.61 19.86 -0.47
N GLY A 177 9.49 19.59 0.83
CA GLY A 177 8.53 20.22 1.72
C GLY A 177 7.09 19.71 1.59
N CYS A 178 6.83 18.63 0.81
CA CYS A 178 5.50 18.03 0.73
C CYS A 178 5.23 17.03 1.86
N ASP A 179 3.95 16.88 2.15
CA ASP A 179 3.37 15.98 3.14
C ASP A 179 3.16 14.55 2.63
N GLY A 180 3.34 14.32 1.34
CA GLY A 180 3.25 13.03 0.69
C GLY A 180 3.73 13.11 -0.75
N ALA A 181 3.86 11.97 -1.42
CA ALA A 181 4.19 11.90 -2.83
C ALA A 181 3.76 10.58 -3.48
N PRO A 182 3.42 10.58 -4.77
CA PRO A 182 3.22 9.35 -5.54
C PRO A 182 4.45 8.44 -5.52
N VAL A 183 4.22 7.14 -5.54
CA VAL A 183 5.26 6.10 -5.64
C VAL A 183 5.01 5.21 -6.85
N ARG A 184 6.08 4.66 -7.45
CA ARG A 184 5.97 3.43 -8.23
C ARG A 184 6.32 2.28 -7.31
N ALA A 185 5.31 1.58 -6.80
CA ALA A 185 5.47 0.45 -5.90
C ALA A 185 5.54 -0.86 -6.69
N VAL A 186 6.55 -1.67 -6.41
CA VAL A 186 6.69 -3.00 -6.99
C VAL A 186 7.13 -4.01 -5.93
N LEU A 187 6.68 -5.26 -6.10
CA LEU A 187 7.15 -6.40 -5.35
C LEU A 187 7.94 -7.33 -6.27
N LEU A 188 9.06 -7.83 -5.80
CA LEU A 188 9.87 -8.81 -6.49
C LEU A 188 9.83 -10.13 -5.72
N SER A 189 9.55 -11.23 -6.43
CA SER A 189 9.71 -12.59 -5.90
C SER A 189 10.86 -13.30 -6.59
N ASP A 190 11.50 -14.23 -5.89
CA ASP A 190 12.30 -15.25 -6.54
C ASP A 190 11.37 -16.20 -7.30
N GLU A 191 11.76 -16.64 -8.51
CA GLU A 191 10.95 -17.49 -9.41
C GLU A 191 10.51 -18.84 -8.83
N ASN A 192 10.90 -19.14 -7.59
CA ASN A 192 10.59 -20.39 -6.90
C ASN A 192 9.36 -20.33 -5.97
N VAL A 193 8.64 -19.20 -5.90
CA VAL A 193 7.32 -19.15 -5.27
C VAL A 193 6.30 -19.57 -6.34
N GLU A 194 6.25 -20.86 -6.63
CA GLU A 194 5.05 -21.43 -7.26
C GLU A 194 3.96 -21.42 -6.17
N PRO A 195 2.73 -20.97 -6.49
CA PRO A 195 1.61 -21.17 -5.57
C PRO A 195 1.54 -22.68 -5.25
N GLU A 196 1.36 -23.04 -4.00
CA GLU A 196 1.17 -24.44 -3.65
C GLU A 196 0.05 -24.98 -4.56
N ARG A 197 0.32 -26.07 -5.26
CA ARG A 197 -0.58 -26.64 -6.30
C ARG A 197 -1.97 -27.00 -5.76
N ASP A 198 -2.09 -27.11 -4.45
CA ASP A 198 -3.33 -27.48 -3.77
C ASP A 198 -4.41 -26.39 -3.91
N ASP A 199 -4.02 -25.11 -3.89
CA ASP A 199 -4.98 -23.98 -3.99
C ASP A 199 -5.58 -23.87 -5.42
N LEU A 200 -4.81 -24.20 -6.45
CA LEU A 200 -5.28 -24.13 -7.84
C LEU A 200 -6.22 -25.29 -8.20
N GLU A 201 -6.07 -26.46 -7.57
CA GLU A 201 -6.96 -27.58 -7.75
C GLU A 201 -8.31 -27.36 -7.05
N GLU A 202 -8.32 -26.73 -5.86
CA GLU A 202 -9.57 -26.36 -5.16
C GLU A 202 -10.36 -25.28 -5.93
N ILE A 203 -9.67 -24.25 -6.47
CA ILE A 203 -10.32 -23.20 -7.27
C ILE A 203 -10.85 -23.79 -8.59
N SER A 204 -10.11 -24.67 -9.24
CA SER A 204 -10.55 -25.34 -10.48
C SER A 204 -11.76 -26.24 -10.23
N GLN A 205 -11.78 -26.98 -9.11
CA GLN A 205 -12.92 -27.85 -8.74
C GLN A 205 -14.16 -27.02 -8.35
N ALA A 206 -14.00 -25.87 -7.70
CA ALA A 206 -15.11 -24.97 -7.36
C ALA A 206 -15.73 -24.30 -8.59
N LEU A 207 -14.93 -24.05 -9.64
CA LEU A 207 -15.43 -23.49 -10.91
C LEU A 207 -16.11 -24.54 -11.80
N ASP A 208 -15.69 -25.80 -11.73
CA ASP A 208 -16.26 -26.89 -12.52
C ASP A 208 -17.52 -27.52 -11.89
N ASN A 209 -17.80 -27.27 -10.60
CA ASN A 209 -18.98 -27.81 -9.88
C ASN A 209 -19.70 -26.76 -9.03
N PRO A 210 -20.39 -25.79 -9.62
CA PRO A 210 -21.08 -24.72 -8.87
C PRO A 210 -22.31 -25.20 -8.08
N GLU A 211 -22.73 -26.46 -8.17
CA GLU A 211 -23.92 -26.99 -7.49
C GLU A 211 -23.62 -27.69 -6.14
N GLU A 212 -22.36 -27.91 -5.76
CA GLU A 212 -22.00 -28.55 -4.47
C GLU A 212 -21.56 -27.55 -3.36
N ALA A 213 -21.60 -26.25 -3.64
CA ALA A 213 -21.24 -25.18 -2.69
C ALA A 213 -22.52 -24.48 -2.14
N VAL A 214 -23.43 -25.26 -1.49
CA VAL A 214 -24.56 -24.72 -0.69
C VAL A 214 -24.56 -25.36 0.69
#